data_91919705548589b7ba9657b412bf11bc
#
_entry.id   91919705548589b7ba9657b412bf11bc
#
_cell.length_a   1.000
_cell.length_b   1.000
_cell.length_c   1.000
_cell.angle_alpha   90.00
_cell.angle_beta   90.00
_cell.angle_gamma   90.00
#
_symmetry.space_group_name_H-M   'P 1'
#
loop_
_entity.id
_entity.type
_entity.pdbx_description
1 polymer ?
#
loop_
_entity_poly.entity_id
_entity_poly.type
_entity_poly.pdbx_seq_one_letter_code
_entity_poly.pdbx_strand_id
1 'polypeptide(L)'
;QAAVLPEFKNTLITETSASDLLPVNVVYGPNGGGKSNLLQALACVISTIVKPVNELGKNRQGFILQQKIDAVPFLFDEISKNEPIEFRIFFRIEKNEYCYYLALKNDEVISESLYRKAVTGKKTAMIFEREADSISLGYTINKKSLNTSINPKMPYLSFPAINYDIPVISEVITWFESCIIRSYANP
;
A
#
# COMPACT_ATOMS: atom_id res chain seq x y z
N GLN A 1 2.01 -0.93 -18.97
CA GLN A 1 3.11 -0.63 -19.92
C GLN A 1 2.75 0.65 -20.66
N ALA A 2 3.63 1.64 -20.61
CA ALA A 2 3.45 2.86 -21.37
C ALA A 2 3.67 2.55 -22.86
N ALA A 3 2.63 2.69 -23.67
CA ALA A 3 2.78 2.80 -25.12
C ALA A 3 3.29 4.22 -25.40
N VAL A 4 4.57 4.37 -25.73
CA VAL A 4 5.19 5.68 -25.90
C VAL A 4 5.57 5.90 -27.34
N LEU A 5 5.10 7.02 -27.89
CA LEU A 5 5.61 7.51 -29.17
C LEU A 5 7.10 7.82 -29.04
N PRO A 6 7.92 7.55 -30.08
CA PRO A 6 9.37 7.71 -30.01
C PRO A 6 9.84 9.09 -29.53
N GLU A 7 9.10 10.13 -29.84
CA GLU A 7 9.36 11.52 -29.46
C GLU A 7 9.23 11.80 -27.97
N PHE A 8 8.49 10.98 -27.22
CA PHE A 8 8.27 11.15 -25.77
C PHE A 8 9.11 10.20 -24.90
N LYS A 9 10.03 9.43 -25.48
CA LYS A 9 10.89 8.50 -24.71
C LYS A 9 11.68 9.21 -23.60
N ASN A 10 12.08 10.45 -23.81
CA ASN A 10 12.85 11.21 -22.83
C ASN A 10 12.02 11.67 -21.62
N THR A 11 10.69 11.51 -21.65
CA THR A 11 9.81 11.85 -20.54
C THR A 11 9.55 10.68 -19.60
N LEU A 12 10.03 9.48 -19.96
CA LEU A 12 9.85 8.27 -19.15
C LEU A 12 10.85 8.21 -18.01
N ILE A 13 10.40 7.65 -16.91
CA ILE A 13 11.28 7.16 -15.84
C ILE A 13 11.77 5.79 -16.29
N THR A 14 13.00 5.74 -16.81
CA THR A 14 13.60 4.51 -17.36
C THR A 14 14.66 3.99 -16.42
N GLU A 15 14.62 2.68 -16.14
CA GLU A 15 15.73 1.96 -15.55
C GLU A 15 16.09 0.77 -16.46
N THR A 16 17.37 0.51 -16.61
CA THR A 16 18.00 -0.33 -17.66
C THR A 16 17.45 -1.75 -17.83
N SER A 17 16.53 -2.23 -16.98
CA SER A 17 15.97 -3.60 -17.04
C SER A 17 14.55 -3.72 -16.50
N ALA A 18 13.92 -2.60 -16.14
CA ALA A 18 12.54 -2.56 -15.65
C ALA A 18 11.59 -1.99 -16.71
N SER A 19 10.30 -2.17 -16.49
CA SER A 19 9.28 -1.48 -17.27
C SER A 19 9.40 0.03 -17.09
N ASP A 20 9.35 0.77 -18.17
CA ASP A 20 9.30 2.23 -18.15
C ASP A 20 8.05 2.70 -17.43
N LEU A 21 8.19 3.76 -16.63
CA LEU A 21 7.09 4.37 -15.88
C LEU A 21 6.79 5.77 -16.45
N LEU A 22 5.51 6.12 -16.46
CA LEU A 22 5.06 7.46 -16.76
C LEU A 22 5.16 8.32 -15.49
N PRO A 23 5.77 9.53 -15.57
CA PRO A 23 5.81 10.46 -14.44
C PRO A 23 4.44 11.05 -14.10
N VAL A 24 3.52 11.07 -15.08
CA VAL A 24 2.16 11.61 -14.94
C VAL A 24 1.18 10.67 -15.61
N ASN A 25 0.05 10.46 -14.97
CA ASN A 25 -1.09 9.76 -15.55
C ASN A 25 -2.36 10.61 -15.35
N VAL A 26 -3.22 10.65 -16.37
CA VAL A 26 -4.46 11.42 -16.33
C VAL A 26 -5.63 10.48 -16.57
N VAL A 27 -6.62 10.52 -15.67
CA VAL A 27 -7.83 9.69 -15.77
C VAL A 27 -9.01 10.54 -16.16
N TYR A 28 -9.59 10.25 -17.32
CA TYR A 28 -10.79 10.89 -17.85
C TYR A 28 -12.00 9.96 -17.76
N GLY A 29 -13.19 10.53 -17.74
CA GLY A 29 -14.43 9.77 -17.82
C GLY A 29 -15.63 10.63 -17.42
N PRO A 30 -16.87 10.13 -17.67
CA PRO A 30 -18.10 10.82 -17.31
C PRO A 30 -18.23 10.97 -15.79
N ASN A 31 -19.12 11.85 -15.35
CA ASN A 31 -19.53 11.94 -13.96
C ASN A 31 -20.15 10.62 -13.53
N GLY A 32 -19.81 10.15 -12.34
CA GLY A 32 -20.24 8.82 -11.87
C GLY A 32 -19.38 7.64 -12.37
N GLY A 33 -18.39 7.87 -13.24
CA GLY A 33 -17.51 6.82 -13.79
C GLY A 33 -16.42 6.29 -12.84
N GLY A 34 -16.53 6.52 -11.52
CA GLY A 34 -15.64 5.93 -10.53
C GLY A 34 -14.26 6.60 -10.37
N LYS A 35 -13.99 7.73 -11.03
CA LYS A 35 -12.68 8.42 -10.92
C LYS A 35 -12.30 8.78 -9.49
N SER A 36 -13.26 9.33 -8.74
CA SER A 36 -13.06 9.68 -7.32
C SER A 36 -12.91 8.45 -6.44
N ASN A 37 -13.57 7.34 -6.79
CA ASN A 37 -13.45 6.08 -6.05
C ASN A 37 -12.02 5.53 -6.09
N LEU A 38 -11.31 5.69 -7.21
CA LEU A 38 -9.90 5.29 -7.31
C LEU A 38 -9.01 6.03 -6.30
N LEU A 39 -9.19 7.36 -6.19
CA LEU A 39 -8.45 8.17 -5.22
C LEU A 39 -8.87 7.86 -3.77
N GLN A 40 -10.16 7.63 -3.53
CA GLN A 40 -10.67 7.24 -2.21
C GLN A 40 -10.14 5.85 -1.80
N ALA A 41 -10.08 4.90 -2.72
CA ALA A 41 -9.51 3.58 -2.46
C ALA A 41 -8.03 3.69 -2.07
N LEU A 42 -7.25 4.47 -2.79
CA LEU A 42 -5.84 4.72 -2.45
C LEU A 42 -5.71 5.43 -1.08
N ALA A 43 -6.53 6.45 -0.83
CA ALA A 43 -6.56 7.16 0.45
C ALA A 43 -6.94 6.22 1.62
N CYS A 44 -7.89 5.31 1.41
CA CYS A 44 -8.29 4.31 2.39
C CYS A 44 -7.11 3.41 2.78
N VAL A 45 -6.39 2.85 1.81
CA VAL A 45 -5.22 1.99 2.09
C VAL A 45 -4.13 2.76 2.84
N ILE A 46 -3.77 3.96 2.34
CA ILE A 46 -2.74 4.79 2.97
C ILE A 46 -3.14 5.11 4.42
N SER A 47 -4.38 5.55 4.67
CA SER A 47 -4.83 5.89 6.01
C SER A 47 -4.85 4.66 6.94
N THR A 48 -5.25 3.49 6.44
CA THR A 48 -5.29 2.25 7.20
C THR A 48 -3.89 1.84 7.68
N ILE A 49 -2.87 2.03 6.84
CA ILE A 49 -1.48 1.67 7.15
C ILE A 49 -0.81 2.74 8.03
N VAL A 50 -0.94 4.02 7.65
CA VAL A 50 -0.14 5.10 8.22
C VAL A 50 -0.73 5.61 9.54
N LYS A 51 -2.06 5.61 9.70
CA LYS A 51 -2.70 6.12 10.92
C LYS A 51 -2.22 5.44 12.20
N PRO A 52 -2.20 4.09 12.32
CA PRO A 52 -1.66 3.42 13.52
C PRO A 52 -0.21 3.80 13.81
N VAL A 53 0.61 3.96 12.77
CA VAL A 53 2.02 4.33 12.91
C VAL A 53 2.16 5.76 13.46
N ASN A 54 1.33 6.68 13.01
CA ASN A 54 1.35 8.07 13.47
C ASN A 54 0.78 8.24 14.90
N GLU A 55 -0.25 7.48 15.25
CA GLU A 55 -0.88 7.56 16.57
C GLU A 55 -0.08 6.86 17.67
N LEU A 56 0.57 5.74 17.35
CA LEU A 56 1.24 4.88 18.32
C LEU A 56 2.76 4.93 18.24
N GLY A 57 3.33 5.50 17.19
CA GLY A 57 4.77 5.62 16.99
C GLY A 57 5.43 6.60 17.95
N LYS A 58 6.53 6.19 18.60
CA LYS A 58 7.20 6.92 19.69
C LYS A 58 7.84 8.26 19.30
N ASN A 59 8.05 8.55 18.02
CA ASN A 59 8.89 9.68 17.57
C ASN A 59 8.21 10.62 16.56
N ARG A 60 6.88 10.66 16.48
CA ARG A 60 6.20 11.41 15.44
C ARG A 60 5.42 12.60 15.99
N GLN A 61 6.12 13.72 16.09
CA GLN A 61 5.50 15.03 16.32
C GLN A 61 5.05 15.61 14.97
N GLY A 62 3.76 15.92 14.83
CA GLY A 62 3.32 16.94 13.90
C GLY A 62 2.67 16.50 12.59
N PHE A 63 2.29 15.24 12.38
CA PHE A 63 1.44 14.88 11.24
C PHE A 63 -0.04 15.18 11.56
N ILE A 64 -0.68 15.95 10.68
CA ILE A 64 -2.13 16.16 10.70
C ILE A 64 -2.78 14.77 10.61
N LEU A 65 -3.54 14.43 11.65
CA LEU A 65 -4.33 13.20 11.70
C LEU A 65 -5.25 13.15 10.47
N GLN A 66 -4.89 12.37 9.48
CA GLN A 66 -5.82 12.06 8.41
C GLN A 66 -6.98 11.27 9.04
N GLN A 67 -8.20 11.71 8.79
CA GLN A 67 -9.37 10.93 9.21
C GLN A 67 -9.25 9.53 8.60
N LYS A 68 -9.56 8.51 9.40
CA LYS A 68 -9.69 7.15 8.88
C LYS A 68 -10.76 7.19 7.79
N ILE A 69 -10.38 6.77 6.60
CA ILE A 69 -11.31 6.60 5.48
C ILE A 69 -11.76 5.15 5.54
N ASP A 70 -13.03 4.94 5.87
CA ASP A 70 -13.58 3.60 5.98
C ASP A 70 -13.67 2.93 4.60
N ALA A 71 -13.28 1.67 4.55
CA ALA A 71 -13.47 0.85 3.37
C ALA A 71 -14.95 0.46 3.28
N VAL A 72 -15.66 1.06 2.33
CA VAL A 72 -17.07 0.77 2.09
C VAL A 72 -17.19 -0.18 0.90
N PRO A 73 -17.79 -1.38 1.07
CA PRO A 73 -18.00 -2.32 -0.02
C PRO A 73 -18.99 -1.75 -1.05
N PHE A 74 -19.03 -2.35 -2.23
CA PHE A 74 -20.02 -2.00 -3.25
C PHE A 74 -21.40 -2.42 -2.79
N LEU A 75 -22.27 -1.44 -2.48
CA LEU A 75 -23.54 -1.67 -1.80
C LEU A 75 -24.70 -2.06 -2.71
N PHE A 76 -24.54 -1.98 -4.04
CA PHE A 76 -25.59 -2.25 -5.00
C PHE A 76 -25.68 -3.72 -5.44
N ASP A 77 -24.80 -4.57 -4.92
CA ASP A 77 -24.80 -6.01 -5.16
C ASP A 77 -24.71 -6.77 -3.83
N GLU A 78 -25.64 -7.71 -3.63
CA GLU A 78 -25.74 -8.48 -2.37
C GLU A 78 -24.53 -9.38 -2.13
N ILE A 79 -23.86 -9.85 -3.19
CA ILE A 79 -22.67 -10.68 -3.08
C ILE A 79 -21.50 -9.81 -2.61
N SER A 80 -21.27 -8.69 -3.28
CA SER A 80 -20.15 -7.78 -2.99
C SER A 80 -20.21 -7.18 -1.59
N LYS A 81 -21.40 -7.02 -0.99
CA LYS A 81 -21.55 -6.55 0.38
C LYS A 81 -20.87 -7.46 1.43
N ASN A 82 -20.82 -8.74 1.11
CA ASN A 82 -20.33 -9.78 2.03
C ASN A 82 -18.91 -10.26 1.70
N GLU A 83 -18.31 -9.76 0.62
CA GLU A 83 -16.94 -10.09 0.23
C GLU A 83 -15.93 -9.14 0.88
N PRO A 84 -14.67 -9.57 1.08
CA PRO A 84 -13.60 -8.68 1.48
C PRO A 84 -13.36 -7.59 0.42
N ILE A 85 -12.98 -6.40 0.87
CA ILE A 85 -12.47 -5.34 0.00
C ILE A 85 -10.98 -5.57 -0.16
N GLU A 86 -10.54 -5.76 -1.39
CA GLU A 86 -9.17 -6.10 -1.71
C GLU A 86 -8.43 -4.94 -2.37
N PHE A 87 -7.22 -4.71 -1.91
CA PHE A 87 -6.31 -3.73 -2.48
C PHE A 87 -5.00 -4.41 -2.87
N ARG A 88 -4.49 -4.09 -4.04
CA ARG A 88 -3.16 -4.52 -4.48
C ARG A 88 -2.42 -3.35 -5.09
N ILE A 89 -1.30 -2.97 -4.47
CA ILE A 89 -0.51 -1.81 -4.86
C ILE A 89 0.88 -2.28 -5.26
N PHE A 90 1.27 -1.93 -6.48
CA PHE A 90 2.64 -2.11 -6.97
C PHE A 90 3.32 -0.74 -6.94
N PHE A 91 4.48 -0.68 -6.36
CA PHE A 91 5.26 0.55 -6.27
C PHE A 91 6.76 0.25 -6.31
N ARG A 92 7.53 1.29 -6.55
CA ARG A 92 8.98 1.19 -6.65
C ARG A 92 9.63 2.15 -5.67
N ILE A 93 10.62 1.66 -4.95
CA ILE A 93 11.49 2.45 -4.11
C ILE A 93 12.92 2.16 -4.55
N GLU A 94 13.64 3.15 -5.06
CA GLU A 94 14.98 3.00 -5.62
C GLU A 94 15.09 1.81 -6.59
N LYS A 95 15.86 0.79 -6.23
CA LYS A 95 16.14 -0.39 -7.06
C LYS A 95 15.24 -1.59 -6.75
N ASN A 96 14.18 -1.40 -5.96
CA ASN A 96 13.27 -2.46 -5.57
C ASN A 96 11.83 -2.15 -6.00
N GLU A 97 11.17 -3.15 -6.54
CA GLU A 97 9.73 -3.19 -6.77
C GLU A 97 9.06 -3.90 -5.59
N TYR A 98 7.97 -3.33 -5.11
CA TYR A 98 7.16 -3.88 -4.04
C TYR A 98 5.77 -4.20 -4.55
N CYS A 99 5.19 -5.27 -4.01
CA CYS A 99 3.79 -5.59 -4.13
C CYS A 99 3.21 -5.70 -2.73
N TYR A 100 2.30 -4.81 -2.38
CA TYR A 100 1.54 -4.84 -1.15
C TYR A 100 0.11 -5.24 -1.45
N TYR A 101 -0.41 -6.20 -0.69
CA TYR A 101 -1.79 -6.67 -0.75
C TYR A 101 -2.44 -6.53 0.62
N LEU A 102 -3.69 -6.08 0.63
CA LEU A 102 -4.50 -5.93 1.83
C LEU A 102 -5.95 -6.30 1.51
N ALA A 103 -6.53 -7.20 2.29
CA ALA A 103 -7.95 -7.55 2.25
C ALA A 103 -8.60 -7.21 3.59
N LEU A 104 -9.68 -6.43 3.53
CA LEU A 104 -10.43 -5.96 4.70
C LEU A 104 -11.86 -6.49 4.67
N LYS A 105 -12.37 -6.93 5.81
CA LYS A 105 -13.78 -7.26 6.02
C LYS A 105 -14.20 -6.88 7.42
N ASN A 106 -15.29 -6.11 7.56
CA ASN A 106 -15.80 -5.64 8.85
C ASN A 106 -14.72 -4.94 9.71
N ASP A 107 -13.91 -4.07 9.09
CA ASP A 107 -12.77 -3.38 9.72
C ASP A 107 -11.63 -4.30 10.21
N GLU A 108 -11.65 -5.56 9.87
CA GLU A 108 -10.57 -6.50 10.19
C GLU A 108 -9.73 -6.85 8.96
N VAL A 109 -8.45 -7.08 9.20
CA VAL A 109 -7.52 -7.54 8.18
C VAL A 109 -7.67 -9.06 8.03
N ILE A 110 -8.23 -9.47 6.89
CA ILE A 110 -8.44 -10.90 6.57
C ILE A 110 -7.19 -11.50 5.96
N SER A 111 -6.54 -10.75 5.05
CA SER A 111 -5.29 -11.16 4.44
C SER A 111 -4.42 -9.94 4.16
N GLU A 112 -3.11 -10.10 4.30
CA GLU A 112 -2.14 -9.04 4.05
C GLU A 112 -0.82 -9.65 3.60
N SER A 113 -0.17 -9.06 2.62
CA SER A 113 1.16 -9.51 2.24
C SER A 113 2.04 -8.39 1.69
N LEU A 114 3.34 -8.56 1.87
CA LEU A 114 4.34 -7.69 1.29
C LEU A 114 5.43 -8.53 0.62
N TYR A 115 5.64 -8.26 -0.64
CA TYR A 115 6.68 -8.86 -1.45
C TYR A 115 7.62 -7.80 -2.00
N ARG A 116 8.88 -8.20 -2.21
CA ARG A 116 9.91 -7.36 -2.81
C ARG A 116 10.63 -8.11 -3.92
N LYS A 117 10.96 -7.39 -4.98
CA LYS A 117 11.78 -7.87 -6.09
C LYS A 117 12.76 -6.77 -6.48
N ALA A 118 14.03 -7.10 -6.69
CA ALA A 118 14.95 -6.15 -7.29
C ALA A 118 14.50 -5.85 -8.73
N VAL A 119 14.57 -4.59 -9.15
CA VAL A 119 14.18 -4.13 -10.51
C VAL A 119 14.87 -4.96 -11.59
N THR A 120 16.16 -5.24 -11.42
CA THR A 120 16.96 -6.07 -12.32
C THR A 120 16.85 -7.57 -12.05
N GLY A 121 16.15 -7.95 -10.98
CA GLY A 121 16.06 -9.33 -10.50
C GLY A 121 14.89 -10.10 -11.10
N LYS A 122 15.01 -11.42 -11.11
CA LYS A 122 13.93 -12.33 -11.50
C LYS A 122 13.20 -12.96 -10.30
N LYS A 123 13.81 -12.93 -9.10
CA LYS A 123 13.27 -13.59 -7.91
C LYS A 123 12.50 -12.57 -7.07
N THR A 124 11.28 -12.94 -6.70
CA THR A 124 10.46 -12.22 -5.71
C THR A 124 10.72 -12.83 -4.34
N ALA A 125 10.96 -11.97 -3.36
CA ALA A 125 11.14 -12.36 -1.96
C ALA A 125 9.90 -11.96 -1.17
N MET A 126 9.34 -12.88 -0.41
CA MET A 126 8.33 -12.60 0.59
C MET A 126 8.97 -11.84 1.76
N ILE A 127 8.37 -10.74 2.17
CA ILE A 127 8.72 -10.04 3.41
C ILE A 127 7.86 -10.60 4.54
N PHE A 128 6.53 -10.63 4.35
CA PHE A 128 5.59 -11.34 5.20
C PHE A 128 4.31 -11.68 4.44
N GLU A 129 3.58 -12.65 4.96
CA GLU A 129 2.20 -12.98 4.61
C GLU A 129 1.38 -13.16 5.88
N ARG A 130 0.15 -12.69 5.85
CA ARG A 130 -0.84 -12.86 6.89
C ARG A 130 -2.13 -13.42 6.29
N GLU A 131 -2.65 -14.47 6.92
CA GLU A 131 -3.97 -15.03 6.67
C GLU A 131 -4.70 -15.14 8.00
N ALA A 132 -5.71 -14.30 8.21
CA ALA A 132 -6.40 -14.13 9.49
C ALA A 132 -5.41 -13.90 10.65
N ASP A 133 -5.30 -14.88 11.56
CA ASP A 133 -4.42 -14.83 12.73
C ASP A 133 -3.03 -15.43 12.49
N SER A 134 -2.82 -16.04 11.33
CA SER A 134 -1.55 -16.67 10.98
C SER A 134 -0.64 -15.70 10.22
N ILE A 135 0.58 -15.49 10.73
CA ILE A 135 1.57 -14.61 10.10
C ILE A 135 2.84 -15.38 9.81
N SER A 136 3.21 -15.43 8.55
CA SER A 136 4.45 -16.02 8.04
C SER A 136 5.46 -14.94 7.72
N LEU A 137 6.68 -15.08 8.23
CA LEU A 137 7.75 -14.11 8.05
C LEU A 137 8.76 -14.60 7.01
N GLY A 138 9.06 -13.73 6.05
CA GLY A 138 10.10 -14.00 5.06
C GLY A 138 11.51 -13.91 5.65
N TYR A 139 12.47 -14.51 4.95
CA TYR A 139 13.87 -14.59 5.40
C TYR A 139 14.48 -13.22 5.78
N THR A 140 14.06 -12.16 5.11
CA THR A 140 14.58 -10.80 5.35
C THR A 140 14.30 -10.30 6.77
N ILE A 141 13.15 -10.67 7.36
CA ILE A 141 12.71 -10.17 8.67
C ILE A 141 12.61 -11.26 9.74
N ASN A 142 12.61 -12.53 9.37
CA ASN A 142 12.43 -13.67 10.30
C ASN A 142 13.50 -13.74 11.41
N LYS A 143 14.68 -13.16 11.19
CA LYS A 143 15.80 -13.18 12.16
C LYS A 143 15.56 -12.34 13.42
N LYS A 144 14.49 -11.54 13.47
CA LYS A 144 14.28 -10.53 14.53
C LYS A 144 13.31 -10.94 15.63
N SER A 145 12.90 -12.20 15.72
CA SER A 145 11.93 -12.69 16.74
C SER A 145 10.72 -11.76 16.88
N LEU A 146 10.10 -11.44 15.76
CA LEU A 146 8.96 -10.52 15.72
C LEU A 146 7.72 -11.16 16.31
N ASN A 147 6.93 -10.38 17.03
CA ASN A 147 5.62 -10.82 17.46
C ASN A 147 4.69 -10.97 16.24
N THR A 148 4.04 -12.11 16.15
CA THR A 148 3.07 -12.47 15.10
C THR A 148 1.63 -12.52 15.63
N SER A 149 1.41 -12.25 16.92
CA SER A 149 0.07 -12.14 17.50
C SER A 149 -0.27 -10.67 17.67
N ILE A 150 -1.13 -10.15 16.83
CA ILE A 150 -1.51 -8.73 16.79
C ILE A 150 -3.02 -8.55 16.72
N ASN A 151 -3.49 -7.32 16.99
CA ASN A 151 -4.90 -6.98 16.86
C ASN A 151 -5.38 -7.20 15.41
N PRO A 152 -6.50 -7.91 15.17
CA PRO A 152 -7.02 -8.18 13.84
C PRO A 152 -7.33 -6.91 13.03
N LYS A 153 -7.62 -5.78 13.69
CA LYS A 153 -7.88 -4.50 13.03
C LYS A 153 -6.63 -3.72 12.63
N MET A 154 -5.46 -4.16 13.06
CA MET A 154 -4.20 -3.50 12.74
C MET A 154 -3.51 -4.21 11.57
N PRO A 155 -3.11 -3.49 10.50
CA PRO A 155 -2.24 -4.07 9.48
C PRO A 155 -0.93 -4.56 10.08
N TYR A 156 -0.46 -5.72 9.61
CA TYR A 156 0.83 -6.24 10.09
C TYR A 156 1.98 -5.34 9.66
N LEU A 157 1.90 -4.71 8.51
CA LEU A 157 2.92 -3.73 8.07
C LEU A 157 3.12 -2.60 9.10
N SER A 158 2.03 -2.12 9.70
CA SER A 158 2.07 -1.03 10.71
C SER A 158 2.67 -1.49 12.04
N PHE A 159 2.41 -2.73 12.45
CA PHE A 159 2.84 -3.24 13.74
C PHE A 159 4.38 -3.25 13.91
N PRO A 160 5.19 -3.87 13.01
CA PRO A 160 6.63 -3.81 13.11
C PRO A 160 7.20 -2.41 12.90
N ALA A 161 6.54 -1.54 12.14
CA ALA A 161 6.95 -0.15 11.98
C ALA A 161 6.89 0.65 13.29
N ILE A 162 5.92 0.31 14.17
CA ILE A 162 5.76 0.96 15.48
C ILE A 162 6.76 0.42 16.49
N ASN A 163 7.00 -0.89 16.47
CA ASN A 163 7.64 -1.60 17.58
C ASN A 163 9.09 -2.00 17.32
N TYR A 164 9.53 -2.02 16.06
CA TYR A 164 10.84 -2.53 15.68
C TYR A 164 11.51 -1.60 14.66
N ASP A 165 12.83 -1.59 14.68
CA ASP A 165 13.63 -0.90 13.66
C ASP A 165 14.04 -1.91 12.57
N ILE A 166 13.21 -1.99 11.51
CA ILE A 166 13.41 -2.90 10.39
C ILE A 166 13.49 -2.07 9.10
N PRO A 167 14.67 -1.95 8.48
CA PRO A 167 14.88 -1.05 7.35
C PRO A 167 13.87 -1.21 6.22
N VAL A 168 13.56 -2.44 5.80
CA VAL A 168 12.61 -2.70 4.72
C VAL A 168 11.17 -2.29 5.08
N ILE A 169 10.78 -2.38 6.34
CA ILE A 169 9.46 -1.94 6.81
C ILE A 169 9.43 -0.41 6.87
N SER A 170 10.47 0.21 7.44
CA SER A 170 10.58 1.68 7.53
C SER A 170 10.58 2.32 6.15
N GLU A 171 11.28 1.75 5.17
CA GLU A 171 11.32 2.18 3.78
C GLU A 171 9.91 2.18 3.15
N VAL A 172 9.16 1.10 3.32
CA VAL A 172 7.80 0.95 2.78
C VAL A 172 6.82 1.91 3.46
N ILE A 173 6.88 2.05 4.78
CA ILE A 173 6.05 3.02 5.52
C ILE A 173 6.34 4.45 5.05
N THR A 174 7.60 4.82 4.92
CA THR A 174 7.99 6.16 4.43
C THR A 174 7.43 6.42 3.03
N TRP A 175 7.40 5.40 2.17
CA TRP A 175 6.77 5.53 0.86
C TRP A 175 5.26 5.83 0.99
N PHE A 176 4.51 5.08 1.81
CA PHE A 176 3.08 5.34 2.04
C PHE A 176 2.84 6.73 2.64
N GLU A 177 3.69 7.19 3.55
CA GLU A 177 3.64 8.53 4.13
C GLU A 177 3.92 9.65 3.14
N SER A 178 4.73 9.38 2.12
CA SER A 178 5.04 10.34 1.07
C SER A 178 3.91 10.51 0.04
N CYS A 179 2.93 9.60 0.01
CA CYS A 179 1.79 9.68 -0.88
C CYS A 179 0.82 10.78 -0.42
N ILE A 180 0.65 11.82 -1.23
CA ILE A 180 -0.24 12.96 -0.94
C ILE A 180 -1.44 12.91 -1.87
N ILE A 181 -2.64 12.79 -1.31
CA ILE A 181 -3.90 12.86 -2.03
C ILE A 181 -4.55 14.21 -1.72
N ARG A 182 -4.79 15.01 -2.75
CA ARG A 182 -5.43 16.33 -2.62
C ARG A 182 -6.76 16.34 -3.37
N SER A 183 -7.80 16.82 -2.71
CA SER A 183 -9.08 17.13 -3.34
C SER A 183 -9.22 18.64 -3.41
N TYR A 184 -9.46 19.18 -4.62
CA TYR A 184 -9.74 20.61 -4.79
C TYR A 184 -11.22 20.94 -4.63
N ALA A 185 -12.09 19.95 -4.44
CA ALA A 185 -13.52 20.18 -4.15
C ALA A 185 -13.77 20.54 -2.69
N ASN A 186 -12.85 20.21 -1.78
CA ASN A 186 -12.83 20.64 -0.39
C ASN A 186 -11.39 21.07 -0.06
N PRO A 187 -11.04 22.37 -0.24
CA PRO A 187 -9.72 22.93 0.06
C PRO A 187 -9.39 22.92 1.56
#